data_479670f3560aa6b6765a838e5f7a3bc4
#
_entry.id   479670f3560aa6b6765a838e5f7a3bc4
#
_cell.length_a   1.000
_cell.length_b   1.000
_cell.length_c   1.000
_cell.angle_alpha   90.00
_cell.angle_beta   90.00
_cell.angle_gamma   90.00
#
_symmetry.space_group_name_H-M   'P 1'
#
loop_
_entity.id
_entity.type
_entity.pdbx_description
1 polymer ?
#
loop_
_entity_poly.entity_id
_entity_poly.type
_entity_poly.pdbx_seq_one_letter_code
_entity_poly.pdbx_strand_id
1 'polypeptide(L)'
;MKVEFTRKFEAQVERLRDEKLKLEIANAVRSVMVANSLNDIPQLKKLSGFKTAFRIRTGNYRIGILFQNDIVYFAAFAHRKDIYNNFP
;
A
#
# COMPACT_ATOMS: atom_id res chain seq x y z
N MET A 1 0.63 13.35 -2.55
CA MET A 1 1.90 13.04 -1.84
C MET A 1 2.86 12.38 -2.81
N LYS A 2 4.14 12.50 -2.57
CA LYS A 2 5.14 11.83 -3.39
C LYS A 2 5.13 10.34 -3.09
N VAL A 3 5.19 9.49 -4.11
CA VAL A 3 5.18 8.03 -3.96
C VAL A 3 6.40 7.40 -4.61
N GLU A 4 6.81 6.27 -4.05
CA GLU A 4 7.86 5.40 -4.58
C GLU A 4 7.40 3.97 -4.46
N PHE A 5 8.00 3.08 -5.25
CA PHE A 5 7.64 1.66 -5.26
C PHE A 5 8.88 0.83 -5.01
N THR A 6 8.79 -0.12 -4.06
CA THR A 6 9.88 -1.07 -3.86
C THR A 6 9.84 -2.13 -4.97
N ARG A 7 10.98 -2.78 -5.19
CA ARG A 7 11.06 -3.88 -6.17
C ARG A 7 10.12 -5.02 -5.80
N LYS A 8 9.99 -5.29 -4.51
CA LYS A 8 9.09 -6.34 -4.03
C LYS A 8 7.65 -6.04 -4.44
N PHE A 9 7.20 -4.80 -4.21
CA PHE A 9 5.85 -4.39 -4.56
C PHE A 9 5.63 -4.49 -6.08
N GLU A 10 6.56 -3.96 -6.86
CA GLU A 10 6.47 -4.02 -8.31
C GLU A 10 6.39 -5.45 -8.82
N ALA A 11 7.23 -6.34 -8.28
CA ALA A 11 7.22 -7.75 -8.68
C ALA A 11 5.90 -8.42 -8.32
N GLN A 12 5.34 -8.11 -7.16
CA GLN A 12 4.05 -8.68 -6.74
C GLN A 12 2.94 -8.23 -7.67
N VAL A 13 2.91 -6.96 -8.06
CA VAL A 13 1.89 -6.43 -8.97
C VAL A 13 2.05 -7.01 -10.36
N GLU A 14 3.27 -7.15 -10.86
CA GLU A 14 3.53 -7.73 -12.17
C GLU A 14 3.01 -9.16 -12.31
N ARG A 15 3.00 -9.93 -11.21
CA ARG A 15 2.53 -11.31 -11.21
C ARG A 15 1.02 -11.43 -11.18
N LEU A 16 0.31 -10.35 -10.92
CA LEU A 16 -1.14 -10.39 -10.86
C LEU A 16 -1.73 -10.59 -12.25
N ARG A 17 -2.76 -11.45 -12.32
CA ARG A 17 -3.53 -11.68 -13.53
C ARG A 17 -4.97 -11.19 -13.40
N ASP A 18 -5.36 -10.84 -12.19
CA ASP A 18 -6.70 -10.33 -11.88
C ASP A 18 -6.78 -8.84 -12.24
N GLU A 19 -7.44 -8.54 -13.34
CA GLU A 19 -7.54 -7.17 -13.84
C GLU A 19 -8.30 -6.25 -12.88
N LYS A 20 -9.32 -6.76 -12.21
CA LYS A 20 -10.07 -5.97 -11.24
C LYS A 20 -9.16 -5.57 -10.08
N LEU A 21 -8.36 -6.50 -9.59
CA LEU A 21 -7.45 -6.24 -8.49
C LEU A 21 -6.36 -5.25 -8.90
N LYS A 22 -5.84 -5.37 -10.12
CA LYS A 22 -4.88 -4.38 -10.64
C LYS A 22 -5.47 -2.98 -10.65
N LEU A 23 -6.73 -2.87 -11.07
CA LEU A 23 -7.41 -1.58 -11.09
C LEU A 23 -7.60 -1.03 -9.68
N GLU A 24 -7.96 -1.87 -8.72
CA GLU A 24 -8.10 -1.47 -7.32
C GLU A 24 -6.78 -0.95 -6.76
N ILE A 25 -5.67 -1.61 -7.09
CA ILE A 25 -4.34 -1.17 -6.67
C ILE A 25 -4.00 0.18 -7.31
N ALA A 26 -4.27 0.33 -8.60
CA ALA A 26 -4.03 1.59 -9.30
C ALA A 26 -4.82 2.74 -8.67
N ASN A 27 -6.07 2.48 -8.29
CA ASN A 27 -6.90 3.47 -7.63
C ASN A 27 -6.36 3.84 -6.25
N ALA A 28 -5.86 2.86 -5.50
CA ALA A 28 -5.24 3.12 -4.20
C ALA A 28 -3.99 3.99 -4.36
N VAL A 29 -3.15 3.69 -5.33
CA VAL A 29 -1.96 4.50 -5.61
C VAL A 29 -2.35 5.93 -5.95
N ARG A 30 -3.35 6.09 -6.82
CA ARG A 30 -3.81 7.42 -7.21
C ARG A 30 -4.35 8.20 -6.01
N SER A 31 -5.09 7.53 -5.11
CA SER A 31 -5.64 8.20 -3.93
C SER A 31 -4.52 8.74 -3.03
N VAL A 32 -3.41 8.04 -2.94
CA VAL A 32 -2.24 8.52 -2.20
C VAL A 32 -1.60 9.71 -2.91
N MET A 33 -1.46 9.62 -4.24
CA MET A 33 -0.83 10.69 -5.02
C MET A 33 -1.57 12.02 -4.89
N VAL A 34 -2.90 11.99 -4.84
CA VAL A 34 -3.70 13.21 -4.73
C VAL A 34 -3.93 13.67 -3.30
N ALA A 35 -3.61 12.84 -2.30
CA ALA A 35 -3.77 13.19 -0.91
C ALA A 35 -2.79 14.29 -0.49
N ASN A 36 -3.22 15.18 0.40
CA ASN A 36 -2.36 16.22 0.95
C ASN A 36 -1.64 15.75 2.20
N SER A 37 -2.19 14.74 2.88
CA SER A 37 -1.60 14.18 4.10
C SER A 37 -2.07 12.75 4.26
N LEU A 38 -1.48 12.03 5.21
CA LEU A 38 -1.87 10.65 5.51
C LEU A 38 -3.36 10.56 5.88
N ASN A 39 -3.89 11.57 6.55
CA ASN A 39 -5.29 11.56 6.98
C ASN A 39 -6.27 11.57 5.81
N ASP A 40 -5.82 12.00 4.64
CA ASP A 40 -6.67 12.07 3.45
C ASP A 40 -6.68 10.76 2.65
N ILE A 41 -5.87 9.78 3.05
CA ILE A 41 -5.79 8.52 2.34
C ILE A 41 -6.91 7.58 2.81
N PRO A 42 -7.81 7.16 1.90
CA PRO A 42 -8.91 6.26 2.27
C PRO A 42 -8.39 4.90 2.75
N GLN A 43 -9.07 4.33 3.74
CA GLN A 43 -8.81 2.97 4.22
C GLN A 43 -7.42 2.75 4.81
N LEU A 44 -6.72 3.83 5.17
CA LEU A 44 -5.41 3.76 5.76
C LEU A 44 -5.51 3.46 7.26
N LYS A 45 -4.64 2.58 7.74
CA LYS A 45 -4.51 2.30 9.16
C LYS A 45 -3.05 2.10 9.52
N LYS A 46 -2.63 2.73 10.61
CA LYS A 46 -1.27 2.55 11.12
C LYS A 46 -1.11 1.17 11.72
N LEU A 47 0.04 0.54 11.49
CA LEU A 47 0.34 -0.75 12.09
C LEU A 47 0.79 -0.56 13.54
N SER A 48 0.22 -1.38 14.42
CA SER A 48 0.56 -1.34 15.85
C SER A 48 2.04 -1.71 16.05
N GLY A 49 2.73 -0.92 16.86
CA GLY A 49 4.13 -1.17 17.17
C GLY A 49 5.14 -0.60 16.16
N PHE A 50 4.66 0.06 15.10
CA PHE A 50 5.54 0.64 14.08
C PHE A 50 5.20 2.10 13.86
N LYS A 51 6.22 2.95 13.83
CA LYS A 51 6.02 4.40 13.70
C LYS A 51 5.72 4.83 12.27
N THR A 52 6.25 4.12 11.28
CA THR A 52 6.22 4.54 9.89
C THR A 52 5.47 3.57 8.97
N ALA A 53 4.94 2.49 9.51
CA ALA A 53 4.30 1.45 8.71
C ALA A 53 2.77 1.56 8.81
N PHE A 54 2.13 1.52 7.65
CA PHE A 54 0.68 1.62 7.51
C PHE A 54 0.21 0.59 6.50
N ARG A 55 -1.09 0.32 6.51
CA ARG A 55 -1.69 -0.53 5.49
C ARG A 55 -2.89 0.17 4.88
N ILE A 56 -3.12 -0.07 3.60
CA ILE A 56 -4.33 0.37 2.89
C ILE A 56 -5.17 -0.87 2.61
N ARG A 57 -6.41 -0.85 3.06
CA ARG A 57 -7.34 -1.93 2.81
C ARG A 57 -7.87 -1.82 1.38
N THR A 58 -7.77 -2.91 0.63
CA THR A 58 -8.17 -2.98 -0.78
C THR A 58 -8.91 -4.30 -0.98
N GLY A 59 -10.21 -4.31 -0.71
CA GLY A 59 -10.99 -5.53 -0.73
C GLY A 59 -10.46 -6.54 0.27
N ASN A 60 -10.18 -7.77 -0.19
CA ASN A 60 -9.60 -8.81 0.63
C ASN A 60 -8.08 -8.74 0.72
N TYR A 61 -7.50 -7.71 0.14
CA TYR A 61 -6.05 -7.52 0.10
C TYR A 61 -5.65 -6.30 0.91
N ARG A 62 -4.38 -6.24 1.21
CA ARG A 62 -3.79 -5.12 1.95
C ARG A 62 -2.53 -4.67 1.24
N ILE A 63 -2.37 -3.36 1.15
CA ILE A 63 -1.15 -2.77 0.62
C ILE A 63 -0.37 -2.23 1.80
N GLY A 64 0.86 -2.68 1.97
CA GLY A 64 1.75 -2.17 3.02
C GLY A 64 2.52 -0.98 2.50
N ILE A 65 2.47 0.13 3.23
CA ILE A 65 3.22 1.32 2.88
C ILE A 65 4.08 1.77 4.06
N LEU A 66 5.19 2.41 3.72
CA LEU A 66 6.06 3.07 4.68
C LEU A 66 6.05 4.56 4.38
N PHE A 67 5.96 5.38 5.41
CA PHE A 67 5.99 6.83 5.23
C PHE A 67 7.25 7.38 5.90
N GLN A 68 8.17 7.88 5.08
CA GLN A 68 9.46 8.42 5.54
C GLN A 68 9.87 9.57 4.65
N ASN A 69 10.42 10.62 5.22
CA ASN A 69 10.95 11.77 4.47
C ASN A 69 9.90 12.38 3.52
N ASP A 70 8.64 12.42 3.95
CA ASP A 70 7.51 12.91 3.17
C ASP A 70 7.25 12.11 1.89
N ILE A 71 7.75 10.87 1.82
CA ILE A 71 7.52 9.96 0.70
C ILE A 71 6.74 8.74 1.21
N VAL A 72 5.73 8.34 0.45
CA VAL A 72 4.99 7.11 0.68
C VAL A 72 5.61 6.02 -0.19
N TYR A 73 6.17 5.00 0.45
CA TYR A 73 6.75 3.86 -0.25
C TYR A 73 5.72 2.71 -0.26
N PHE A 74 5.32 2.30 -1.45
CA PHE A 74 4.51 1.10 -1.60
C PHE A 74 5.46 -0.09 -1.51
N ALA A 75 5.37 -0.84 -0.42
CA ALA A 75 6.39 -1.81 -0.05
C ALA A 75 5.98 -3.27 -0.19
N ALA A 76 4.69 -3.56 -0.05
CA ALA A 76 4.22 -4.94 -0.12
C ALA A 76 2.74 -4.98 -0.46
N PHE A 77 2.33 -6.13 -0.97
CA PHE A 77 0.93 -6.37 -1.31
C PHE A 77 0.66 -7.85 -1.04
N ALA A 78 -0.40 -8.13 -0.30
CA ALA A 78 -0.77 -9.51 0.03
C ALA A 78 -2.23 -9.60 0.44
N HIS A 79 -2.76 -10.82 0.41
CA HIS A 79 -4.07 -11.09 0.97
C HIS A 79 -4.09 -10.70 2.46
N ARG A 80 -5.26 -10.27 2.95
CA ARG A 80 -5.41 -9.82 4.35
C ARG A 80 -4.88 -10.83 5.39
N LYS A 81 -4.89 -12.11 5.04
CA LYS A 81 -4.40 -13.16 5.93
C LYS A 81 -2.88 -13.22 6.00
N ASP A 82 -2.21 -12.71 4.98
CA ASP A 82 -0.77 -12.90 4.81
C ASP A 82 0.05 -11.65 4.95
N ILE A 83 -0.58 -10.48 4.97
CA ILE A 83 0.16 -9.21 4.91
C ILE A 83 1.15 -9.07 6.09
N TYR A 84 0.74 -9.46 7.28
CA TYR A 84 1.58 -9.28 8.47
C TYR A 84 2.73 -10.28 8.55
N ASN A 85 2.74 -11.29 7.68
CA ASN A 85 3.87 -12.21 7.55
C ASN A 85 4.93 -11.68 6.58
N ASN A 86 4.55 -10.71 5.75
CA ASN A 86 5.38 -10.18 4.68
C ASN A 86 5.68 -8.69 4.84
N PHE A 87 5.07 -8.04 5.81
CA PHE A 87 5.17 -6.59 5.98
C PHE A 87 4.92 -6.20 7.43
N PRO A 88 5.66 -5.27 7.99
CA PRO A 88 6.84 -4.61 7.45
C PRO A 88 8.08 -5.43 7.42
#